data_9bb7cfe46a805a10b93d7fbc810d7e7a
#
_entry.id   9bb7cfe46a805a10b93d7fbc810d7e7a
#
_cell.length_a   1.000
_cell.length_b   1.000
_cell.length_c   1.000
_cell.angle_alpha   90.00
_cell.angle_beta   90.00
_cell.angle_gamma   90.00
#
_symmetry.space_group_name_H-M   'P 1'
#
loop_
_entity.id
_entity.type
_entity.pdbx_description
1 polymer ?
#
loop_
_entity_poly.entity_id
_entity_poly.type
_entity_poly.pdbx_seq_one_letter_code
_entity_poly.pdbx_strand_id
1 'polypeptide(L)'
;MTCGPELPPSVNPIPPSIPELAAKGSPFPEKIRLAYEESLRPGYEGDAAWIWDADSVSAGAECVVYKEVEIADVNQDAFAFVAADDAFELYVNGKIVVKNNGWAIMNKIDIKSYLVKGTNRITIHGMDKGGLPCGILAELQMEGKTIATDASWITLPVKEGATEMPSSEQLANGKPAKIITPYGGGVWRKRVKIH
;
A
#
# COMPACT_ATOMS: atom_id res chain seq x y z
N MET A 1 -48.47 34.47 -23.02
CA MET A 1 -47.26 33.72 -22.67
C MET A 1 -47.50 33.09 -21.31
N THR A 2 -47.81 31.81 -21.27
CA THR A 2 -48.07 31.07 -20.02
C THR A 2 -46.81 30.31 -19.69
N CYS A 3 -46.12 30.71 -18.61
CA CYS A 3 -45.05 29.91 -18.02
C CYS A 3 -45.64 28.58 -17.54
N GLY A 4 -45.11 27.48 -18.05
CA GLY A 4 -45.40 26.16 -17.54
C GLY A 4 -44.80 25.98 -16.12
N PRO A 5 -45.33 25.03 -15.31
CA PRO A 5 -44.84 24.81 -13.97
C PRO A 5 -43.39 24.31 -14.01
N GLU A 6 -42.51 24.96 -13.18
CA GLU A 6 -41.15 24.49 -12.94
C GLU A 6 -41.20 23.09 -12.34
N LEU A 7 -40.43 22.17 -12.93
CA LEU A 7 -40.23 20.85 -12.37
C LEU A 7 -39.48 20.99 -11.02
N PRO A 8 -39.90 20.27 -9.97
CA PRO A 8 -39.20 20.29 -8.70
C PRO A 8 -37.77 19.77 -8.88
N PRO A 9 -36.77 20.30 -8.13
CA PRO A 9 -35.40 19.82 -8.22
C PRO A 9 -35.36 18.33 -7.92
N SER A 10 -34.68 17.57 -8.77
CA SER A 10 -34.45 16.15 -8.55
C SER A 10 -33.61 15.97 -7.29
N VAL A 11 -34.24 15.59 -6.19
CA VAL A 11 -33.53 15.21 -4.97
C VAL A 11 -32.90 13.84 -5.22
N ASN A 12 -31.59 13.81 -5.44
CA ASN A 12 -30.89 12.54 -5.43
C ASN A 12 -31.08 11.89 -4.05
N PRO A 13 -31.55 10.64 -3.99
CA PRO A 13 -31.75 9.97 -2.71
C PRO A 13 -30.42 9.92 -1.96
N ILE A 14 -30.42 10.34 -0.70
CA ILE A 14 -29.28 10.19 0.20
C ILE A 14 -28.97 8.69 0.30
N PRO A 15 -27.73 8.25 0.04
CA PRO A 15 -27.42 6.84 0.17
C PRO A 15 -27.66 6.36 1.60
N PRO A 16 -28.17 5.13 1.80
CA PRO A 16 -28.47 4.61 3.11
C PRO A 16 -27.21 4.53 3.98
N SER A 17 -27.35 4.73 5.28
CA SER A 17 -26.26 4.64 6.24
C SER A 17 -25.76 3.20 6.42
N ILE A 18 -24.49 3.03 6.87
CA ILE A 18 -23.92 1.70 7.17
C ILE A 18 -24.81 0.85 8.09
N PRO A 19 -25.37 1.40 9.18
CA PRO A 19 -26.29 0.63 10.04
C PRO A 19 -27.52 0.10 9.31
N GLU A 20 -28.05 0.86 8.34
CA GLU A 20 -29.21 0.44 7.53
C GLU A 20 -28.84 -0.68 6.56
N LEU A 21 -27.63 -0.62 5.97
CA LEU A 21 -27.14 -1.67 5.07
C LEU A 21 -26.71 -2.94 5.81
N ALA A 22 -26.24 -2.80 7.05
CA ALA A 22 -25.80 -3.92 7.89
C ALA A 22 -26.93 -4.60 8.67
N ALA A 23 -28.14 -4.03 8.67
CA ALA A 23 -29.29 -4.61 9.38
C ALA A 23 -29.59 -6.02 8.86
N LYS A 24 -29.86 -6.97 9.78
CA LYS A 24 -30.31 -8.32 9.42
C LYS A 24 -31.54 -8.22 8.54
N GLY A 25 -31.48 -8.81 7.34
CA GLY A 25 -32.58 -8.76 6.37
C GLY A 25 -32.50 -7.61 5.37
N SER A 26 -31.36 -6.88 5.30
CA SER A 26 -31.14 -5.89 4.26
C SER A 26 -31.39 -6.49 2.87
N PRO A 27 -32.19 -5.83 2.01
CA PRO A 27 -32.47 -6.28 0.65
C PRO A 27 -31.28 -6.18 -0.29
N PHE A 28 -30.16 -5.58 0.17
CA PHE A 28 -28.98 -5.40 -0.66
C PHE A 28 -28.16 -6.68 -0.74
N PRO A 29 -27.77 -7.12 -1.94
CA PRO A 29 -26.81 -8.21 -2.12
C PRO A 29 -25.51 -7.92 -1.36
N GLU A 30 -24.92 -8.96 -0.76
CA GLU A 30 -23.66 -8.86 0.03
C GLU A 30 -22.56 -8.10 -0.75
N LYS A 31 -22.43 -8.35 -2.05
CA LYS A 31 -21.46 -7.66 -2.91
C LYS A 31 -21.65 -6.14 -2.93
N ILE A 32 -22.90 -5.65 -2.90
CA ILE A 32 -23.19 -4.20 -2.87
C ILE A 32 -22.85 -3.64 -1.50
N ARG A 33 -23.17 -4.34 -0.42
CA ARG A 33 -22.84 -3.95 0.93
C ARG A 33 -21.33 -3.83 1.12
N LEU A 34 -20.56 -4.84 0.70
CA LEU A 34 -19.09 -4.84 0.78
C LEU A 34 -18.47 -3.69 -0.04
N ALA A 35 -18.96 -3.45 -1.26
CA ALA A 35 -18.49 -2.35 -2.09
C ALA A 35 -18.77 -0.97 -1.46
N TYR A 36 -19.92 -0.82 -0.78
CA TYR A 36 -20.25 0.39 -0.06
C TYR A 36 -19.34 0.59 1.17
N GLU A 37 -19.15 -0.44 2.00
CA GLU A 37 -18.23 -0.41 3.14
C GLU A 37 -16.81 -0.05 2.71
N GLU A 38 -16.34 -0.62 1.60
CA GLU A 38 -15.03 -0.28 1.02
C GLU A 38 -14.96 1.19 0.56
N SER A 39 -16.05 1.74 -0.01
CA SER A 39 -16.10 3.13 -0.44
C SER A 39 -15.96 4.13 0.72
N LEU A 40 -16.34 3.72 1.92
CA LEU A 40 -16.29 4.54 3.15
C LEU A 40 -14.93 4.49 3.85
N ARG A 41 -14.01 3.63 3.43
CA ARG A 41 -12.65 3.59 4.01
C ARG A 41 -11.93 4.90 3.76
N PRO A 42 -11.15 5.40 4.74
CA PRO A 42 -10.36 6.60 4.55
C PRO A 42 -9.37 6.42 3.40
N GLY A 43 -9.17 7.47 2.62
CA GLY A 43 -8.10 7.53 1.65
C GLY A 43 -6.75 7.64 2.34
N TYR A 44 -5.70 7.16 1.70
CA TYR A 44 -4.34 7.50 2.11
C TYR A 44 -4.07 8.98 1.77
N GLU A 45 -3.44 9.72 2.69
CA GLU A 45 -3.13 11.14 2.54
C GLU A 45 -1.65 11.47 2.85
N GLY A 46 -0.79 10.45 2.95
CA GLY A 46 0.63 10.63 3.25
C GLY A 46 1.48 11.04 2.04
N ASP A 47 2.77 11.22 2.29
CA ASP A 47 3.75 11.73 1.31
C ASP A 47 4.53 10.62 0.58
N ALA A 48 4.14 9.36 0.70
CA ALA A 48 4.81 8.26 0.04
C ALA A 48 4.78 8.42 -1.48
N ALA A 49 5.82 7.97 -2.16
CA ALA A 49 5.86 7.85 -3.60
C ALA A 49 5.75 6.38 -4.03
N TRP A 50 5.14 6.15 -5.18
CA TRP A 50 5.24 4.86 -5.87
C TRP A 50 6.67 4.69 -6.36
N ILE A 51 7.33 3.65 -5.88
CA ILE A 51 8.74 3.36 -6.22
C ILE A 51 8.85 1.98 -6.86
N TRP A 52 9.92 1.78 -7.65
CA TRP A 52 10.27 0.50 -8.26
C TRP A 52 11.76 0.45 -8.56
N ASP A 53 12.24 -0.70 -9.05
CA ASP A 53 13.59 -0.79 -9.61
C ASP A 53 13.68 -0.08 -10.96
N ALA A 54 14.75 0.69 -11.17
CA ALA A 54 14.96 1.45 -12.40
C ALA A 54 15.16 0.56 -13.64
N ASP A 55 15.74 -0.62 -13.45
CA ASP A 55 16.19 -1.49 -14.53
C ASP A 55 15.12 -2.55 -14.90
N SER A 56 14.08 -2.73 -14.09
CA SER A 56 13.09 -3.83 -14.25
C SER A 56 11.65 -3.35 -14.42
N VAL A 57 11.42 -2.16 -14.96
CA VAL A 57 10.06 -1.66 -15.24
C VAL A 57 9.53 -2.31 -16.52
N SER A 58 8.92 -3.47 -16.39
CA SER A 58 8.30 -4.23 -17.50
C SER A 58 7.13 -5.05 -16.97
N ALA A 59 6.21 -5.43 -17.85
CA ALA A 59 5.10 -6.30 -17.48
C ALA A 59 5.62 -7.65 -16.95
N GLY A 60 5.08 -8.08 -15.81
CA GLY A 60 5.51 -9.29 -15.11
C GLY A 60 6.81 -9.13 -14.32
N ALA A 61 7.30 -7.89 -14.13
CA ALA A 61 8.52 -7.65 -13.37
C ALA A 61 8.33 -7.84 -11.87
N GLU A 62 9.41 -8.18 -11.20
CA GLU A 62 9.49 -8.24 -9.75
C GLU A 62 10.60 -7.31 -9.25
N CYS A 63 10.43 -6.76 -8.06
CA CYS A 63 11.37 -5.84 -7.46
C CYS A 63 11.43 -6.06 -5.95
N VAL A 64 12.62 -6.05 -5.38
CA VAL A 64 12.82 -6.03 -3.94
C VAL A 64 13.29 -4.65 -3.54
N VAL A 65 12.58 -4.02 -2.62
CA VAL A 65 12.99 -2.76 -2.00
C VAL A 65 13.20 -2.95 -0.51
N TYR A 66 14.17 -2.27 0.07
CA TYR A 66 14.36 -2.32 1.51
C TYR A 66 14.72 -0.96 2.11
N LYS A 67 14.46 -0.84 3.41
CA LYS A 67 14.85 0.28 4.26
C LYS A 67 15.41 -0.25 5.58
N GLU A 68 16.55 0.28 6.00
CA GLU A 68 17.06 0.08 7.35
C GLU A 68 16.54 1.20 8.25
N VAL A 69 16.11 0.82 9.45
CA VAL A 69 15.55 1.71 10.47
C VAL A 69 16.13 1.39 11.81
N GLU A 70 16.45 2.42 12.61
CA GLU A 70 16.92 2.27 13.97
C GLU A 70 15.76 2.35 14.96
N ILE A 71 15.64 1.34 15.83
CA ILE A 71 14.63 1.24 16.87
C ILE A 71 15.28 1.35 18.24
N ALA A 72 14.91 2.34 19.01
CA ALA A 72 15.40 2.56 20.37
C ALA A 72 14.55 1.79 21.41
N ASP A 73 13.23 1.72 21.21
CA ASP A 73 12.27 1.10 22.13
C ASP A 73 11.26 0.21 21.40
N VAL A 74 11.44 -1.09 21.49
CA VAL A 74 10.57 -2.13 20.89
C VAL A 74 9.19 -2.25 21.55
N ASN A 75 8.93 -1.53 22.66
CA ASN A 75 7.63 -1.58 23.33
C ASN A 75 6.60 -0.64 22.70
N GLN A 76 7.05 0.32 21.89
CA GLN A 76 6.15 1.22 21.17
C GLN A 76 5.46 0.51 20.01
N ASP A 77 4.30 1.03 19.65
CA ASP A 77 3.57 0.52 18.49
C ASP A 77 4.33 0.82 17.20
N ALA A 78 4.29 -0.14 16.28
CA ALA A 78 4.95 -0.05 15.00
C ALA A 78 4.09 -0.68 13.91
N PHE A 79 3.83 0.09 12.87
CA PHE A 79 2.98 -0.32 11.74
C PHE A 79 3.70 -0.09 10.41
N ALA A 80 3.50 -1.01 9.50
CA ALA A 80 3.78 -0.83 8.08
C ALA A 80 2.45 -0.69 7.32
N PHE A 81 2.36 0.31 6.48
CA PHE A 81 1.27 0.51 5.53
C PHE A 81 1.82 0.21 4.15
N VAL A 82 1.25 -0.78 3.46
CA VAL A 82 1.80 -1.24 2.18
C VAL A 82 0.70 -1.50 1.16
N ALA A 83 0.92 -1.01 -0.05
CA ALA A 83 0.19 -1.36 -1.25
C ALA A 83 1.18 -1.63 -2.39
N ALA A 84 0.85 -2.52 -3.30
CA ALA A 84 1.65 -2.75 -4.50
C ALA A 84 0.78 -3.13 -5.69
N ASP A 85 1.24 -2.79 -6.85
CA ASP A 85 0.63 -3.13 -8.12
C ASP A 85 1.51 -4.21 -8.79
N ASP A 86 1.10 -5.50 -8.75
CA ASP A 86 -0.19 -6.09 -8.30
C ASP A 86 -0.16 -6.73 -6.91
N ALA A 87 1.00 -7.19 -6.44
CA ALA A 87 1.12 -7.96 -5.20
C ALA A 87 2.41 -7.63 -4.44
N PHE A 88 2.45 -7.97 -3.16
CA PHE A 88 3.65 -7.83 -2.35
C PHE A 88 3.78 -8.91 -1.27
N GLU A 89 5.02 -9.10 -0.85
CA GLU A 89 5.39 -9.78 0.39
C GLU A 89 6.20 -8.82 1.26
N LEU A 90 5.81 -8.70 2.54
CA LEU A 90 6.51 -7.87 3.53
C LEU A 90 7.35 -8.76 4.43
N TYR A 91 8.61 -8.39 4.61
CA TYR A 91 9.54 -9.03 5.53
C TYR A 91 10.09 -8.01 6.52
N VAL A 92 10.29 -8.43 7.76
CA VAL A 92 11.02 -7.70 8.79
C VAL A 92 12.13 -8.59 9.32
N ASN A 93 13.37 -8.13 9.23
CA ASN A 93 14.56 -8.87 9.65
C ASN A 93 14.63 -10.29 9.04
N GLY A 94 14.26 -10.42 7.74
CA GLY A 94 14.24 -11.67 7.01
C GLY A 94 13.07 -12.61 7.33
N LYS A 95 12.18 -12.25 8.25
CA LYS A 95 10.98 -13.03 8.56
C LYS A 95 9.79 -12.49 7.79
N ILE A 96 9.06 -13.38 7.13
CA ILE A 96 7.83 -12.99 6.44
C ILE A 96 6.77 -12.55 7.45
N VAL A 97 6.16 -11.41 7.20
CA VAL A 97 5.08 -10.85 8.01
C VAL A 97 3.73 -11.10 7.35
N VAL A 98 3.63 -10.78 6.04
CA VAL A 98 2.38 -10.92 5.28
C VAL A 98 2.67 -11.03 3.79
N LYS A 99 1.75 -11.70 3.08
CA LYS A 99 1.60 -11.65 1.61
C LYS A 99 0.25 -11.07 1.29
N ASN A 100 0.20 -10.13 0.37
CA ASN A 100 -1.04 -9.49 -0.03
C ASN A 100 -1.01 -9.07 -1.50
N ASN A 101 -2.15 -8.64 -2.02
CA ASN A 101 -2.28 -8.18 -3.39
C ASN A 101 -3.22 -6.97 -3.49
N GLY A 102 -3.02 -6.21 -4.57
CA GLY A 102 -3.84 -5.06 -4.92
C GLY A 102 -3.23 -3.72 -4.49
N TRP A 103 -3.26 -2.80 -5.43
CA TRP A 103 -2.76 -1.43 -5.26
C TRP A 103 -3.77 -0.49 -4.63
N ALA A 104 -5.07 -0.83 -4.72
CA ALA A 104 -6.15 0.06 -4.30
C ALA A 104 -6.32 0.12 -2.77
N ILE A 105 -5.75 -0.82 -2.04
CA ILE A 105 -5.85 -0.92 -0.59
C ILE A 105 -4.46 -0.95 0.02
N MET A 106 -4.16 0.04 0.84
CA MET A 106 -2.97 0.11 1.67
C MET A 106 -3.26 -0.62 2.98
N ASN A 107 -2.60 -1.75 3.16
CA ASN A 107 -2.83 -2.60 4.31
C ASN A 107 -2.04 -2.08 5.52
N LYS A 108 -2.72 -1.84 6.63
CA LYS A 108 -2.10 -1.54 7.92
C LYS A 108 -1.69 -2.84 8.60
N ILE A 109 -0.39 -3.03 8.78
CA ILE A 109 0.22 -4.27 9.25
C ILE A 109 0.98 -3.98 10.54
N ASP A 110 0.64 -4.67 11.63
CA ASP A 110 1.42 -4.60 12.87
C ASP A 110 2.74 -5.36 12.69
N ILE A 111 3.85 -4.65 12.84
CA ILE A 111 5.20 -5.19 12.69
C ILE A 111 5.98 -5.24 14.01
N LYS A 112 5.39 -4.77 15.11
CA LYS A 112 6.05 -4.62 16.42
C LYS A 112 6.76 -5.89 16.88
N SER A 113 6.11 -7.05 16.79
CA SER A 113 6.66 -8.33 17.25
C SER A 113 7.86 -8.84 16.45
N TYR A 114 8.15 -8.24 15.30
CA TYR A 114 9.27 -8.60 14.42
C TYR A 114 10.49 -7.70 14.61
N LEU A 115 10.31 -6.58 15.34
CA LEU A 115 11.39 -5.60 15.56
C LEU A 115 12.30 -6.02 16.71
N VAL A 116 13.56 -5.61 16.60
CA VAL A 116 14.58 -5.71 17.66
C VAL A 116 15.14 -4.33 17.97
N LYS A 117 15.72 -4.15 19.15
CA LYS A 117 16.44 -2.92 19.46
C LYS A 117 17.69 -2.79 18.58
N GLY A 118 17.91 -1.59 18.04
CA GLY A 118 18.98 -1.31 17.08
C GLY A 118 18.46 -1.35 15.63
N THR A 119 19.33 -1.70 14.70
CA THR A 119 19.06 -1.72 13.28
C THR A 119 18.08 -2.83 12.90
N ASN A 120 17.00 -2.45 12.22
CA ASN A 120 16.02 -3.37 11.65
C ASN A 120 15.96 -3.16 10.14
N ARG A 121 15.69 -4.23 9.40
CA ARG A 121 15.52 -4.17 7.96
C ARG A 121 14.08 -4.52 7.59
N ILE A 122 13.42 -3.57 6.94
CA ILE A 122 12.09 -3.74 6.35
C ILE A 122 12.30 -3.99 4.87
N THR A 123 11.80 -5.12 4.37
CA THR A 123 11.94 -5.51 2.96
C THR A 123 10.57 -5.75 2.36
N ILE A 124 10.32 -5.21 1.18
CA ILE A 124 9.09 -5.41 0.42
C ILE A 124 9.48 -6.00 -0.93
N HIS A 125 8.97 -7.20 -1.22
CA HIS A 125 9.06 -7.83 -2.53
C HIS A 125 7.77 -7.51 -3.28
N GLY A 126 7.85 -6.68 -4.31
CA GLY A 126 6.75 -6.32 -5.19
C GLY A 126 6.73 -7.19 -6.44
N MET A 127 5.54 -7.55 -6.89
CA MET A 127 5.30 -8.41 -8.04
C MET A 127 4.23 -7.80 -8.94
N ASP A 128 4.58 -7.50 -10.18
CA ASP A 128 3.62 -7.18 -11.24
C ASP A 128 3.17 -8.47 -11.94
N LYS A 129 1.87 -8.67 -12.12
CA LYS A 129 1.29 -9.90 -12.70
C LYS A 129 0.98 -9.78 -14.19
N GLY A 130 1.60 -8.85 -14.87
CA GLY A 130 1.53 -8.78 -16.32
C GLY A 130 0.87 -7.54 -16.90
N GLY A 131 0.83 -6.46 -16.15
CA GLY A 131 0.39 -5.15 -16.61
C GLY A 131 1.43 -4.05 -16.30
N LEU A 132 1.31 -2.92 -16.88
CA LEU A 132 2.00 -1.70 -16.46
C LEU A 132 0.97 -0.70 -15.96
N PRO A 133 1.30 0.08 -14.96
CA PRO A 133 2.60 0.28 -14.32
C PRO A 133 2.86 -0.63 -13.13
N CYS A 134 4.13 -0.88 -12.82
CA CYS A 134 4.59 -1.49 -11.58
C CYS A 134 4.81 -0.43 -10.49
N GLY A 135 4.52 -0.75 -9.24
CA GLY A 135 4.77 0.18 -8.14
C GLY A 135 4.56 -0.41 -6.75
N ILE A 136 5.39 0.03 -5.81
CA ILE A 136 5.25 -0.19 -4.37
C ILE A 136 5.04 1.17 -3.71
N LEU A 137 4.01 1.27 -2.89
CA LEU A 137 3.71 2.43 -2.04
C LEU A 137 3.72 1.95 -0.59
N ALA A 138 4.59 2.52 0.24
CA ALA A 138 4.63 2.14 1.65
C ALA A 138 4.94 3.32 2.58
N GLU A 139 4.48 3.17 3.81
CA GLU A 139 4.76 4.07 4.92
C GLU A 139 4.98 3.25 6.19
N LEU A 140 6.04 3.56 6.94
CA LEU A 140 6.35 2.95 8.22
C LEU A 140 6.08 3.98 9.32
N GLN A 141 5.27 3.61 10.29
CA GLN A 141 5.00 4.43 11.48
C GLN A 141 5.56 3.72 12.71
N MET A 142 6.56 4.31 13.34
CA MET A 142 7.23 3.76 14.51
C MET A 142 7.92 4.85 15.33
N GLU A 143 7.90 4.75 16.65
CA GLU A 143 8.51 5.72 17.59
C GLU A 143 8.12 7.18 17.29
N GLY A 144 6.86 7.41 16.90
CA GLY A 144 6.35 8.74 16.54
C GLY A 144 6.92 9.32 15.23
N LYS A 145 7.65 8.52 14.46
CA LYS A 145 8.21 8.88 13.15
C LYS A 145 7.43 8.22 12.03
N THR A 146 7.38 8.88 10.91
CA THR A 146 6.85 8.36 9.64
C THR A 146 7.97 8.29 8.61
N ILE A 147 8.15 7.13 7.99
CA ILE A 147 9.13 6.88 6.93
C ILE A 147 8.36 6.41 5.70
N ALA A 148 8.23 7.27 4.72
CA ALA A 148 7.53 6.99 3.48
C ALA A 148 8.47 6.42 2.41
N THR A 149 7.90 5.73 1.41
CA THR A 149 8.66 5.32 0.23
C THR A 149 9.09 6.52 -0.59
N ASP A 150 10.38 6.60 -0.87
CA ASP A 150 11.04 7.61 -1.67
C ASP A 150 12.35 7.05 -2.29
N ALA A 151 13.16 7.91 -2.91
CA ALA A 151 14.44 7.51 -3.50
C ALA A 151 15.50 7.06 -2.48
N SER A 152 15.28 7.21 -1.18
CA SER A 152 16.20 6.73 -0.14
C SER A 152 16.01 5.25 0.21
N TRP A 153 14.97 4.61 -0.30
CA TRP A 153 14.85 3.17 -0.29
C TRP A 153 15.82 2.55 -1.31
N ILE A 154 16.28 1.36 -1.04
CA ILE A 154 17.23 0.66 -1.91
C ILE A 154 16.53 -0.48 -2.63
N THR A 155 16.76 -0.60 -3.93
CA THR A 155 16.31 -1.73 -4.73
C THR A 155 17.41 -2.76 -4.90
N LEU A 156 17.00 -4.01 -4.95
CA LEU A 156 17.88 -5.16 -5.18
C LEU A 156 17.36 -5.95 -6.38
N PRO A 157 18.27 -6.52 -7.21
CA PRO A 157 17.87 -7.45 -8.24
C PRO A 157 17.16 -8.66 -7.62
N VAL A 158 15.99 -9.00 -8.16
CA VAL A 158 15.33 -10.26 -7.81
C VAL A 158 16.05 -11.38 -8.53
N LYS A 159 16.66 -12.30 -7.76
CA LYS A 159 17.11 -13.58 -8.26
C LYS A 159 16.04 -14.63 -7.95
N GLU A 160 15.83 -15.58 -8.81
CA GLU A 160 14.93 -16.72 -8.56
C GLU A 160 15.19 -17.29 -7.15
N GLY A 161 14.16 -17.32 -6.31
CA GLY A 161 14.26 -17.76 -4.91
C GLY A 161 14.67 -16.70 -3.89
N ALA A 162 14.84 -15.42 -4.25
CA ALA A 162 15.20 -14.34 -3.33
C ALA A 162 14.04 -13.88 -2.42
N THR A 163 13.37 -14.80 -1.76
CA THR A 163 12.44 -14.53 -0.65
C THR A 163 13.15 -14.44 0.69
N GLU A 164 14.44 -14.75 0.74
CA GLU A 164 15.27 -14.66 1.93
C GLU A 164 15.93 -13.28 2.04
N MET A 165 16.36 -12.97 3.25
CA MET A 165 17.07 -11.73 3.56
C MET A 165 18.26 -11.56 2.60
N PRO A 166 18.38 -10.42 1.89
CA PRO A 166 19.48 -10.20 0.96
C PRO A 166 20.84 -10.41 1.62
N SER A 167 21.75 -11.08 0.93
CA SER A 167 23.13 -11.24 1.40
C SER A 167 23.85 -9.88 1.45
N SER A 168 24.93 -9.80 2.21
CA SER A 168 25.75 -8.57 2.28
C SER A 168 26.29 -8.15 0.92
N GLU A 169 26.57 -9.09 0.00
CA GLU A 169 26.97 -8.82 -1.37
C GLU A 169 25.83 -8.22 -2.20
N GLN A 170 24.61 -8.74 -2.05
CA GLN A 170 23.41 -8.16 -2.72
C GLN A 170 23.15 -6.75 -2.21
N LEU A 171 23.28 -6.50 -0.90
CA LEU A 171 23.09 -5.17 -0.31
C LEU A 171 24.15 -4.17 -0.81
N ALA A 172 25.39 -4.60 -0.99
CA ALA A 172 26.47 -3.75 -1.54
C ALA A 172 26.20 -3.33 -3.00
N ASN A 173 25.40 -4.10 -3.74
CA ASN A 173 25.04 -3.82 -5.12
C ASN A 173 23.66 -3.13 -5.26
N GLY A 174 23.03 -2.78 -4.15
CA GLY A 174 21.74 -2.09 -4.14
C GLY A 174 21.82 -0.70 -4.75
N LYS A 175 20.76 -0.28 -5.43
CA LYS A 175 20.62 1.04 -6.06
C LYS A 175 19.48 1.81 -5.39
N PRO A 176 19.53 3.16 -5.38
CA PRO A 176 18.37 3.96 -4.97
C PRO A 176 17.13 3.60 -5.78
N ALA A 177 15.99 3.50 -5.10
CA ALA A 177 14.73 3.24 -5.76
C ALA A 177 14.36 4.36 -6.73
N LYS A 178 13.82 3.99 -7.88
CA LYS A 178 13.27 4.94 -8.84
C LYS A 178 11.88 5.38 -8.37
N ILE A 179 11.67 6.67 -8.23
CA ILE A 179 10.33 7.23 -8.08
C ILE A 179 9.60 7.09 -9.41
N ILE A 180 8.53 6.31 -9.44
CA ILE A 180 7.64 6.19 -10.60
C ILE A 180 6.73 7.41 -10.65
N THR A 181 6.10 7.76 -9.52
CA THR A 181 5.31 8.97 -9.35
C THR A 181 5.07 9.25 -7.85
N PRO A 182 4.95 10.51 -7.42
CA PRO A 182 4.42 10.82 -6.10
C PRO A 182 3.00 10.28 -5.93
N TYR A 183 2.58 10.01 -4.69
CA TYR A 183 1.19 9.65 -4.43
C TYR A 183 0.24 10.72 -4.99
N GLY A 184 -0.84 10.27 -5.60
CA GLY A 184 -1.79 11.15 -6.29
C GLY A 184 -1.50 11.38 -7.77
N GLY A 185 -0.30 11.01 -8.24
CA GLY A 185 0.07 11.04 -9.65
C GLY A 185 -0.18 9.74 -10.40
N GLY A 186 0.18 9.72 -11.67
CA GLY A 186 0.09 8.54 -12.53
C GLY A 186 -1.31 7.97 -12.67
N VAL A 187 -1.38 6.66 -12.93
CA VAL A 187 -2.64 5.93 -13.12
C VAL A 187 -3.36 5.65 -11.81
N TRP A 188 -2.61 5.54 -10.70
CA TRP A 188 -3.17 5.25 -9.37
C TRP A 188 -3.93 6.44 -8.80
N ARG A 189 -3.55 7.67 -9.11
CA ARG A 189 -4.16 8.91 -8.59
C ARG A 189 -4.31 8.86 -7.06
N LYS A 190 -5.28 9.54 -6.47
CA LYS A 190 -5.63 9.47 -5.03
C LYS A 190 -6.70 8.41 -4.78
N ARG A 191 -6.46 7.17 -5.19
CA ARG A 191 -7.46 6.08 -5.11
C ARG A 191 -7.13 5.00 -4.09
N VAL A 192 -5.99 5.10 -3.42
CA VAL A 192 -5.58 4.13 -2.40
C VAL A 192 -6.38 4.36 -1.12
N LYS A 193 -6.99 3.32 -0.59
CA LYS A 193 -7.74 3.31 0.68
C LYS A 193 -6.93 2.60 1.76
N ILE A 194 -7.11 3.00 3.02
CA ILE A 194 -6.46 2.33 4.16
C ILE A 194 -7.37 1.23 4.71
N HIS A 195 -6.77 0.06 4.99
CA HIS A 195 -7.47 -1.08 5.60
C HIS A 195 -6.78 -1.47 6.91
#